data_82b301c64e05b004d2c1b26733861e4e
#
_entry.id   82b301c64e05b004d2c1b26733861e4e
#
_cell.length_a   1.000
_cell.length_b   1.000
_cell.length_c   1.000
_cell.angle_alpha   90.00
_cell.angle_beta   90.00
_cell.angle_gamma   90.00
#
_symmetry.space_group_name_H-M   'P 1'
#
loop_
_entity.id
_entity.type
_entity.pdbx_description
1 polymer ?
#
loop_
_entity_poly.entity_id
_entity_poly.type
_entity_poly.pdbx_seq_one_letter_code
_entity_poly.pdbx_strand_id
1 'polypeptide(L)'
;MNFKKEVKKSWNWIWNSDSPISWVVALILIYIIIKLIFFPTISLIMGTSLPLAGVESSSMDHQMINEGSGSLTLCGNVFLKEDKEHINFEEYWETCGDWYDKKGISRFEFEEFPLKNGFKKGDVIIVWGRFTPKLGDIIIFQPNIGSQSPYPIIHRIVNIDEEGIIQTKGDHNERQLTQNNNIYQTDEVYIQENQLIGKAIIKIPFLGYPKIWLTDLWNALQR
;
A
#
# COMPACT_ATOMS: atom_id res chain seq x y z
N MET A 1 3.69 50.42 13.73
CA MET A 1 3.22 49.55 12.61
C MET A 1 2.36 48.44 13.20
N ASN A 2 1.08 48.34 12.82
CA ASN A 2 0.15 47.43 13.50
C ASN A 2 0.26 46.03 12.85
N PHE A 3 1.11 45.18 13.41
CA PHE A 3 1.41 43.83 12.91
C PHE A 3 0.15 43.02 12.50
N LYS A 4 -0.90 43.06 13.31
CA LYS A 4 -2.18 42.41 13.02
C LYS A 4 -2.84 42.88 11.71
N LYS A 5 -2.68 44.17 11.37
CA LYS A 5 -3.27 44.79 10.18
C LYS A 5 -2.51 44.34 8.92
N GLU A 6 -1.19 44.23 9.00
CA GLU A 6 -0.36 43.73 7.87
C GLU A 6 -0.57 42.23 7.62
N VAL A 7 -0.64 41.42 8.67
CA VAL A 7 -0.96 39.99 8.54
C VAL A 7 -2.33 39.77 7.88
N LYS A 8 -3.35 40.55 8.31
CA LYS A 8 -4.69 40.45 7.71
C LYS A 8 -4.70 40.88 6.23
N LYS A 9 -3.91 41.88 5.87
CA LYS A 9 -3.78 42.35 4.49
C LYS A 9 -3.10 41.29 3.60
N SER A 10 -1.98 40.68 4.05
CA SER A 10 -1.29 39.63 3.35
C SER A 10 -2.16 38.37 3.21
N TRP A 11 -2.88 37.99 4.26
CA TRP A 11 -3.84 36.89 4.22
C TRP A 11 -4.93 37.09 3.17
N ASN A 12 -5.56 38.30 3.19
CA ASN A 12 -6.60 38.64 2.21
C ASN A 12 -6.05 38.67 0.78
N TRP A 13 -4.82 39.13 0.58
CA TRP A 13 -4.19 39.12 -0.73
C TRP A 13 -3.91 37.70 -1.23
N ILE A 14 -3.43 36.79 -0.37
CA ILE A 14 -3.15 35.40 -0.75
C ILE A 14 -4.43 34.68 -1.19
N TRP A 15 -5.54 34.85 -0.44
CA TRP A 15 -6.74 34.02 -0.63
C TRP A 15 -7.84 34.66 -1.48
N ASN A 16 -7.87 35.98 -1.62
CA ASN A 16 -8.97 36.70 -2.29
C ASN A 16 -8.48 37.57 -3.48
N SER A 17 -7.22 37.47 -3.88
CA SER A 17 -6.70 38.20 -5.04
C SER A 17 -6.76 37.34 -6.30
N ASP A 18 -7.18 37.93 -7.42
CA ASP A 18 -7.15 37.29 -8.74
C ASP A 18 -5.76 37.29 -9.39
N SER A 19 -4.73 37.75 -8.66
CA SER A 19 -3.35 37.78 -9.17
C SER A 19 -2.77 36.38 -9.33
N PRO A 20 -2.18 36.03 -10.50
CA PRO A 20 -1.47 34.76 -10.66
C PRO A 20 -0.38 34.51 -9.62
N ILE A 21 0.28 35.58 -9.15
CA ILE A 21 1.31 35.51 -8.12
C ILE A 21 0.71 35.09 -6.77
N SER A 22 -0.49 35.59 -6.42
CA SER A 22 -1.15 35.16 -5.17
C SER A 22 -1.50 33.68 -5.20
N TRP A 23 -1.90 33.13 -6.34
CA TRP A 23 -2.17 31.69 -6.50
C TRP A 23 -0.92 30.84 -6.30
N VAL A 24 0.21 31.27 -6.89
CA VAL A 24 1.49 30.57 -6.70
C VAL A 24 1.91 30.58 -5.22
N VAL A 25 1.78 31.75 -4.56
CA VAL A 25 2.09 31.87 -3.12
C VAL A 25 1.15 31.00 -2.28
N ALA A 26 -0.14 30.96 -2.60
CA ALA A 26 -1.11 30.10 -1.93
C ALA A 26 -0.76 28.62 -2.06
N LEU A 27 -0.40 28.15 -3.26
CA LEU A 27 0.01 26.75 -3.50
C LEU A 27 1.28 26.39 -2.72
N ILE A 28 2.28 27.29 -2.69
CA ILE A 28 3.51 27.08 -1.90
C ILE A 28 3.17 27.00 -0.40
N LEU A 29 2.30 27.88 0.09
CA LEU A 29 1.89 27.88 1.49
C LEU A 29 1.13 26.60 1.87
N ILE A 30 0.20 26.15 1.01
CA ILE A 30 -0.52 24.89 1.18
C ILE A 30 0.46 23.71 1.22
N TYR A 31 1.42 23.67 0.30
CA TYR A 31 2.46 22.63 0.27
C TYR A 31 3.27 22.60 1.57
N ILE A 32 3.69 23.76 2.07
CA ILE A 32 4.43 23.91 3.34
C ILE A 32 3.59 23.38 4.51
N ILE A 33 2.32 23.79 4.60
CA ILE A 33 1.40 23.34 5.65
C ILE A 33 1.22 21.81 5.61
N ILE A 34 0.99 21.27 4.42
CA ILE A 34 0.83 19.80 4.25
C ILE A 34 2.11 19.09 4.68
N LYS A 35 3.28 19.53 4.19
CA LYS A 35 4.56 18.84 4.42
C LYS A 35 5.07 18.98 5.86
N LEU A 36 4.94 20.17 6.46
CA LEU A 36 5.57 20.45 7.77
C LEU A 36 4.60 20.35 8.95
N ILE A 37 3.30 20.42 8.73
CA ILE A 37 2.32 20.36 9.81
C ILE A 37 1.45 19.10 9.67
N PHE A 38 0.76 18.93 8.55
CA PHE A 38 -0.21 17.84 8.38
C PHE A 38 0.45 16.46 8.46
N PHE A 39 1.46 16.18 7.62
CA PHE A 39 2.11 14.87 7.63
C PHE A 39 2.84 14.55 8.93
N PRO A 40 3.64 15.44 9.54
CA PRO A 40 4.23 15.15 10.85
C PRO A 40 3.20 14.92 11.96
N THR A 41 2.11 15.70 11.96
CA THR A 41 1.04 15.52 12.94
C THR A 41 0.34 14.19 12.79
N ILE A 42 -0.04 13.81 11.57
CA ILE A 42 -0.70 12.53 11.33
C ILE A 42 0.24 11.35 11.60
N SER A 43 1.53 11.46 11.27
CA SER A 43 2.55 10.46 11.61
C SER A 43 2.69 10.27 13.12
N LEU A 44 2.66 11.35 13.89
CA LEU A 44 2.70 11.30 15.35
C LEU A 44 1.43 10.63 15.92
N ILE A 45 0.26 10.97 15.41
CA ILE A 45 -1.02 10.39 15.84
C ILE A 45 -1.07 8.90 15.49
N MET A 46 -0.71 8.54 14.27
CA MET A 46 -0.74 7.16 13.77
C MET A 46 0.42 6.30 14.32
N GLY A 47 1.46 6.91 14.85
CA GLY A 47 2.64 6.22 15.39
C GLY A 47 3.50 5.53 14.31
N THR A 48 3.51 6.07 13.09
CA THR A 48 4.25 5.52 11.96
C THR A 48 4.86 6.62 11.10
N SER A 49 5.99 6.33 10.47
CA SER A 49 6.61 7.22 9.48
C SER A 49 5.85 7.26 8.15
N LEU A 50 4.95 6.30 7.91
CA LEU A 50 4.19 6.15 6.68
C LEU A 50 2.68 6.05 6.98
N PRO A 51 2.01 7.14 7.39
CA PRO A 51 0.59 7.11 7.77
C PRO A 51 -0.35 6.82 6.60
N LEU A 52 0.09 7.12 5.37
CA LEU A 52 -0.62 6.84 4.11
C LEU A 52 0.32 6.12 3.16
N ALA A 53 -0.08 4.97 2.66
CA ALA A 53 0.67 4.17 1.69
C ALA A 53 -0.13 4.04 0.38
N GLY A 54 0.44 4.48 -0.73
CA GLY A 54 -0.12 4.26 -2.06
C GLY A 54 0.22 2.86 -2.56
N VAL A 55 -0.77 2.13 -3.05
CA VAL A 55 -0.57 0.78 -3.61
C VAL A 55 -0.08 0.89 -5.05
N GLU A 56 1.12 0.44 -5.32
CA GLU A 56 1.76 0.49 -6.64
C GLU A 56 1.82 -0.87 -7.36
N SER A 57 1.63 -1.98 -6.63
CA SER A 57 1.63 -3.34 -7.17
C SER A 57 0.28 -4.01 -7.04
N SER A 58 0.13 -5.16 -7.69
CA SER A 58 -1.08 -5.99 -7.66
C SER A 58 -0.96 -7.19 -6.71
N SER A 59 0.11 -7.27 -5.92
CA SER A 59 0.39 -8.45 -5.08
C SER A 59 -0.69 -8.75 -4.01
N MET A 60 -1.56 -7.80 -3.74
CA MET A 60 -2.70 -7.94 -2.81
C MET A 60 -4.06 -7.88 -3.52
N ASP A 61 -4.08 -7.89 -4.86
CA ASP A 61 -5.33 -7.88 -5.62
C ASP A 61 -5.92 -9.29 -5.70
N HIS A 62 -7.21 -9.41 -5.44
CA HIS A 62 -7.95 -10.67 -5.56
C HIS A 62 -8.56 -10.87 -6.95
N GLN A 63 -8.28 -9.99 -7.89
CA GLN A 63 -8.76 -10.10 -9.25
C GLN A 63 -7.74 -10.80 -10.14
N MET A 64 -8.20 -11.38 -11.23
CA MET A 64 -7.32 -11.88 -12.28
C MET A 64 -6.67 -10.70 -13.00
N ILE A 65 -5.35 -10.73 -13.17
CA ILE A 65 -4.56 -9.62 -13.69
C ILE A 65 -3.92 -10.01 -15.02
N ASN A 66 -4.02 -9.11 -16.00
CA ASN A 66 -3.35 -9.24 -17.27
C ASN A 66 -1.91 -8.68 -17.17
N GLU A 67 -0.92 -9.54 -17.20
CA GLU A 67 0.50 -9.17 -17.16
C GLU A 67 1.09 -8.88 -18.57
N GLY A 68 0.25 -8.58 -19.55
CA GLY A 68 0.68 -8.18 -20.90
C GLY A 68 0.93 -9.36 -21.86
N SER A 69 0.82 -10.60 -21.41
CA SER A 69 0.98 -11.81 -22.22
C SER A 69 -0.30 -12.26 -22.94
N GLY A 70 -1.42 -11.55 -22.73
CA GLY A 70 -2.74 -11.96 -23.22
C GLY A 70 -3.43 -13.02 -22.36
N SER A 71 -2.80 -13.45 -21.29
CA SER A 71 -3.38 -14.33 -20.26
C SER A 71 -3.61 -13.59 -18.96
N LEU A 72 -4.58 -14.05 -18.18
CA LEU A 72 -4.87 -13.57 -16.84
C LEU A 72 -4.16 -14.47 -15.82
N THR A 73 -3.65 -13.88 -14.73
CA THR A 73 -2.97 -14.63 -13.66
C THR A 73 -3.62 -14.38 -12.31
N LEU A 74 -3.64 -15.42 -11.44
CA LEU A 74 -4.01 -15.34 -10.04
C LEU A 74 -3.41 -16.52 -9.28
N CYS A 75 -2.66 -16.26 -8.21
CA CYS A 75 -2.05 -17.29 -7.34
C CYS A 75 -1.23 -18.35 -8.12
N GLY A 76 -0.53 -17.93 -9.17
CA GLY A 76 0.25 -18.81 -10.04
C GLY A 76 -0.55 -19.59 -11.08
N ASN A 77 -1.88 -19.50 -11.05
CA ASN A 77 -2.74 -20.07 -12.08
C ASN A 77 -2.84 -19.12 -13.27
N VAL A 78 -2.89 -19.68 -14.47
CA VAL A 78 -3.00 -18.94 -15.73
C VAL A 78 -4.35 -19.23 -16.35
N PHE A 79 -5.08 -18.18 -16.71
CA PHE A 79 -6.43 -18.23 -17.29
C PHE A 79 -6.42 -17.62 -18.69
N LEU A 80 -7.33 -18.04 -19.55
CA LEU A 80 -7.50 -17.44 -20.86
C LEU A 80 -8.20 -16.08 -20.70
N LYS A 81 -7.91 -15.13 -21.60
CA LYS A 81 -8.49 -13.78 -21.58
C LYS A 81 -10.01 -13.74 -21.74
N GLU A 82 -10.61 -14.84 -22.21
CA GLU A 82 -12.08 -14.97 -22.32
C GLU A 82 -12.73 -15.26 -20.95
N ASP A 83 -11.93 -15.62 -19.95
CA ASP A 83 -12.39 -15.85 -18.59
C ASP A 83 -12.75 -14.51 -17.93
N LYS A 84 -13.56 -14.61 -16.88
CA LYS A 84 -14.09 -13.48 -16.14
C LYS A 84 -12.99 -12.73 -15.37
N GLU A 85 -12.73 -11.46 -15.73
CA GLU A 85 -11.72 -10.63 -15.04
C GLU A 85 -12.10 -10.31 -13.58
N HIS A 86 -13.41 -10.17 -13.31
CA HIS A 86 -13.92 -9.85 -11.98
C HIS A 86 -14.46 -11.09 -11.30
N ILE A 87 -13.81 -11.48 -10.23
CA ILE A 87 -14.18 -12.63 -9.41
C ILE A 87 -14.62 -12.18 -8.01
N ASN A 88 -15.51 -12.97 -7.40
CA ASN A 88 -15.92 -12.79 -6.02
C ASN A 88 -14.96 -13.52 -5.05
N PHE A 89 -15.21 -13.42 -3.74
CA PHE A 89 -14.37 -14.05 -2.73
C PHE A 89 -14.38 -15.58 -2.83
N GLU A 90 -15.49 -16.20 -3.22
CA GLU A 90 -15.61 -17.65 -3.38
C GLU A 90 -14.68 -18.15 -4.50
N GLU A 91 -14.76 -17.54 -5.67
CA GLU A 91 -13.91 -17.83 -6.82
C GLU A 91 -12.41 -17.59 -6.51
N TYR A 92 -12.11 -16.54 -5.73
CA TYR A 92 -10.76 -16.30 -5.22
C TYR A 92 -10.30 -17.46 -4.33
N TRP A 93 -11.14 -17.90 -3.38
CA TRP A 93 -10.79 -18.97 -2.45
C TRP A 93 -10.61 -20.31 -3.18
N GLU A 94 -11.47 -20.63 -4.13
CA GLU A 94 -11.33 -21.82 -4.98
C GLU A 94 -9.98 -21.87 -5.72
N THR A 95 -9.46 -20.70 -6.10
CA THR A 95 -8.17 -20.60 -6.83
C THR A 95 -6.96 -20.56 -5.91
N CYS A 96 -7.04 -19.83 -4.80
CA CYS A 96 -5.92 -19.47 -3.94
C CYS A 96 -5.94 -20.19 -2.58
N GLY A 97 -7.08 -20.74 -2.17
CA GLY A 97 -7.31 -21.26 -0.82
C GLY A 97 -6.41 -22.42 -0.42
N ASP A 98 -6.11 -23.30 -1.35
CA ASP A 98 -5.23 -24.48 -1.12
C ASP A 98 -3.89 -24.11 -0.48
N TRP A 99 -3.34 -22.95 -0.83
CA TRP A 99 -2.08 -22.49 -0.24
C TRP A 99 -2.26 -22.14 1.24
N TYR A 100 -3.36 -21.47 1.58
CA TYR A 100 -3.69 -21.07 2.97
C TYR A 100 -4.05 -22.28 3.81
N ASP A 101 -4.84 -23.23 3.27
CA ASP A 101 -5.21 -24.48 3.95
C ASP A 101 -3.96 -25.30 4.33
N LYS A 102 -2.95 -25.38 3.44
CA LYS A 102 -1.66 -26.02 3.73
C LYS A 102 -0.86 -25.32 4.83
N LYS A 103 -1.15 -24.06 5.11
CA LYS A 103 -0.58 -23.29 6.23
C LYS A 103 -1.44 -23.31 7.49
N GLY A 104 -2.54 -24.07 7.48
CA GLY A 104 -3.48 -24.19 8.60
C GLY A 104 -4.45 -23.02 8.73
N ILE A 105 -4.56 -22.17 7.70
CA ILE A 105 -5.51 -21.05 7.64
C ILE A 105 -6.72 -21.49 6.85
N SER A 106 -7.81 -21.79 7.53
CA SER A 106 -9.07 -22.19 6.91
C SER A 106 -9.77 -21.00 6.22
N ARG A 107 -10.68 -21.33 5.28
CA ARG A 107 -11.55 -20.34 4.65
C ARG A 107 -12.28 -19.47 5.67
N PHE A 108 -12.86 -20.10 6.68
CA PHE A 108 -13.61 -19.41 7.72
C PHE A 108 -12.74 -18.38 8.48
N GLU A 109 -11.49 -18.74 8.83
CA GLU A 109 -10.56 -17.79 9.46
C GLU A 109 -10.17 -16.66 8.53
N PHE A 110 -9.91 -16.97 7.25
CA PHE A 110 -9.54 -15.93 6.28
C PHE A 110 -10.69 -14.93 6.04
N GLU A 111 -11.95 -15.37 6.10
CA GLU A 111 -13.12 -14.51 5.98
C GLU A 111 -13.24 -13.49 7.12
N GLU A 112 -12.66 -13.78 8.29
CA GLU A 112 -12.60 -12.85 9.43
C GLU A 112 -11.40 -11.89 9.39
N PHE A 113 -10.46 -12.08 8.47
CA PHE A 113 -9.27 -11.24 8.40
C PHE A 113 -9.58 -9.81 7.92
N PRO A 114 -8.84 -8.81 8.45
CA PRO A 114 -8.95 -7.44 7.98
C PRO A 114 -8.71 -7.35 6.47
N LEU A 115 -9.48 -6.51 5.79
CA LEU A 115 -9.33 -6.28 4.35
C LEU A 115 -9.29 -7.60 3.53
N LYS A 116 -10.14 -8.55 3.88
CA LYS A 116 -10.21 -9.90 3.30
C LYS A 116 -10.36 -9.95 1.78
N ASN A 117 -10.84 -8.87 1.18
CA ASN A 117 -10.99 -8.75 -0.28
C ASN A 117 -9.78 -8.10 -0.96
N GLY A 118 -8.66 -7.99 -0.24
CA GLY A 118 -7.45 -7.36 -0.76
C GLY A 118 -7.62 -5.89 -1.18
N PHE A 119 -6.70 -5.41 -1.98
CA PHE A 119 -6.72 -4.05 -2.53
C PHE A 119 -5.93 -3.99 -3.85
N LYS A 120 -6.24 -2.98 -4.64
CA LYS A 120 -5.77 -2.83 -6.02
C LYS A 120 -4.70 -1.77 -6.14
N LYS A 121 -3.89 -1.86 -7.19
CA LYS A 121 -3.05 -0.74 -7.63
C LYS A 121 -3.91 0.53 -7.76
N GLY A 122 -3.44 1.63 -7.17
CA GLY A 122 -4.17 2.91 -7.14
C GLY A 122 -5.02 3.14 -5.89
N ASP A 123 -5.15 2.16 -5.01
CA ASP A 123 -5.74 2.38 -3.69
C ASP A 123 -4.73 3.09 -2.77
N VAL A 124 -5.24 3.79 -1.75
CA VAL A 124 -4.44 4.33 -0.65
C VAL A 124 -4.83 3.64 0.64
N ILE A 125 -3.82 3.19 1.38
CA ILE A 125 -3.98 2.48 2.64
C ILE A 125 -3.67 3.44 3.79
N ILE A 126 -4.55 3.49 4.78
CA ILE A 126 -4.28 4.16 6.07
C ILE A 126 -3.55 3.15 6.95
N VAL A 127 -2.42 3.61 7.52
CA VAL A 127 -1.48 2.76 8.25
C VAL A 127 -1.44 3.14 9.71
N TRP A 128 -1.51 2.15 10.60
CA TRP A 128 -1.42 2.31 12.04
C TRP A 128 -0.14 1.67 12.57
N GLY A 129 0.72 2.43 13.24
CA GLY A 129 2.03 1.96 13.71
C GLY A 129 2.04 1.37 15.12
N ARG A 130 1.00 1.62 15.94
CA ARG A 130 0.93 1.13 17.32
C ARG A 130 0.04 -0.11 17.38
N PHE A 131 0.58 -1.27 17.05
CA PHE A 131 -0.18 -2.52 17.00
C PHE A 131 0.70 -3.69 17.45
N THR A 132 0.05 -4.78 17.85
CA THR A 132 0.67 -6.09 18.00
C THR A 132 0.31 -6.93 16.78
N PRO A 133 1.29 -7.49 16.05
CA PRO A 133 1.03 -8.31 14.89
C PRO A 133 0.16 -9.52 15.21
N LYS A 134 -0.78 -9.85 14.35
CA LYS A 134 -1.66 -11.02 14.45
C LYS A 134 -1.76 -11.71 13.11
N LEU A 135 -2.04 -13.01 13.12
CA LEU A 135 -2.38 -13.76 11.93
C LEU A 135 -3.50 -13.06 11.15
N GLY A 136 -3.35 -12.95 9.84
CA GLY A 136 -4.30 -12.28 8.96
C GLY A 136 -4.14 -10.76 8.83
N ASP A 137 -3.38 -10.10 9.70
CA ASP A 137 -3.09 -8.67 9.57
C ASP A 137 -2.32 -8.40 8.27
N ILE A 138 -2.64 -7.30 7.59
CA ILE A 138 -1.83 -6.81 6.48
C ILE A 138 -0.86 -5.79 7.03
N ILE A 139 0.44 -6.06 6.91
CA ILE A 139 1.50 -5.21 7.43
C ILE A 139 2.29 -4.54 6.31
N ILE A 140 2.81 -3.36 6.65
CA ILE A 140 3.82 -2.67 5.86
C ILE A 140 5.14 -2.88 6.58
N PHE A 141 6.12 -3.41 5.85
CA PHE A 141 7.43 -3.68 6.43
C PHE A 141 8.57 -3.28 5.50
N GLN A 142 9.71 -2.94 6.10
CA GLN A 142 10.94 -2.69 5.37
C GLN A 142 11.54 -4.03 4.94
N PRO A 143 11.91 -4.19 3.66
CA PRO A 143 12.62 -5.38 3.20
C PRO A 143 13.89 -5.67 4.02
N ASN A 144 14.31 -6.93 4.04
CA ASN A 144 15.53 -7.38 4.69
C ASN A 144 16.79 -6.66 4.14
N ILE A 145 17.83 -6.62 4.95
CA ILE A 145 19.15 -6.12 4.53
C ILE A 145 19.63 -6.96 3.34
N GLY A 146 20.03 -6.27 2.28
CA GLY A 146 20.43 -6.92 1.02
C GLY A 146 19.32 -7.03 -0.02
N SER A 147 18.07 -6.79 0.34
CA SER A 147 16.99 -6.66 -0.64
C SER A 147 17.25 -5.46 -1.57
N GLN A 148 16.96 -5.67 -2.85
CA GLN A 148 17.02 -4.63 -3.88
C GLN A 148 15.68 -3.90 -4.06
N SER A 149 14.68 -4.21 -3.23
CA SER A 149 13.40 -3.49 -3.26
C SER A 149 13.60 -2.04 -2.78
N PRO A 150 13.28 -1.04 -3.61
CA PRO A 150 13.42 0.36 -3.24
C PRO A 150 12.30 0.85 -2.30
N TYR A 151 11.26 0.05 -2.11
CA TYR A 151 10.04 0.43 -1.38
C TYR A 151 9.68 -0.58 -0.30
N PRO A 152 8.99 -0.14 0.77
CA PRO A 152 8.35 -1.03 1.72
C PRO A 152 7.35 -1.97 1.03
N ILE A 153 7.15 -3.15 1.61
CA ILE A 153 6.25 -4.18 1.12
C ILE A 153 4.98 -4.18 1.96
N ILE A 154 3.84 -4.45 1.32
CA ILE A 154 2.52 -4.52 1.95
C ILE A 154 1.95 -5.90 1.69
N HIS A 155 2.03 -6.81 2.66
CA HIS A 155 1.55 -8.18 2.53
C HIS A 155 0.85 -8.67 3.79
N ARG A 156 0.11 -9.78 3.68
CA ARG A 156 -0.65 -10.40 4.77
C ARG A 156 0.21 -11.32 5.61
N ILE A 157 0.08 -11.24 6.94
CA ILE A 157 0.69 -12.20 7.87
C ILE A 157 0.00 -13.55 7.71
N VAL A 158 0.79 -14.57 7.43
CA VAL A 158 0.33 -15.96 7.27
C VAL A 158 0.89 -16.90 8.31
N ASN A 159 1.86 -16.47 9.09
CA ASN A 159 2.37 -17.17 10.27
C ASN A 159 3.12 -16.21 11.20
N ILE A 160 3.10 -16.50 12.48
CA ILE A 160 3.99 -15.92 13.49
C ILE A 160 4.45 -17.10 14.34
N ASP A 161 5.76 -17.33 14.42
CA ASP A 161 6.31 -18.44 15.20
C ASP A 161 6.43 -18.08 16.70
N GLU A 162 6.89 -19.05 17.49
CA GLU A 162 7.06 -18.90 18.94
C GLU A 162 8.16 -17.88 19.30
N GLU A 163 9.08 -17.59 18.38
CA GLU A 163 10.16 -16.62 18.54
C GLU A 163 9.73 -15.21 18.12
N GLY A 164 8.49 -15.05 17.60
CA GLY A 164 7.94 -13.80 17.12
C GLY A 164 8.38 -13.44 15.70
N ILE A 165 8.97 -14.36 14.96
CA ILE A 165 9.30 -14.16 13.54
C ILE A 165 8.03 -14.22 12.71
N ILE A 166 7.84 -13.19 11.92
CA ILE A 166 6.65 -13.01 11.09
C ILE A 166 6.90 -13.53 9.68
N GLN A 167 5.93 -14.23 9.14
CA GLN A 167 5.89 -14.64 7.76
C GLN A 167 4.70 -13.98 7.07
N THR A 168 4.94 -13.43 5.86
CA THR A 168 3.90 -12.80 5.06
C THR A 168 3.75 -13.45 3.69
N LYS A 169 2.64 -13.13 3.01
CA LYS A 169 2.41 -13.46 1.62
C LYS A 169 1.53 -12.40 0.97
N GLY A 170 1.86 -12.01 -0.24
CA GLY A 170 0.93 -11.24 -1.08
C GLY A 170 -0.24 -12.12 -1.50
N ASP A 171 -1.47 -11.64 -1.29
CA ASP A 171 -2.69 -12.43 -1.54
C ASP A 171 -2.78 -12.94 -2.97
N HIS A 172 -2.28 -12.17 -3.95
CA HIS A 172 -2.23 -12.53 -5.37
C HIS A 172 -1.10 -13.50 -5.73
N ASN A 173 -0.04 -13.54 -4.93
CA ASN A 173 1.16 -14.27 -5.26
C ASN A 173 0.94 -15.79 -5.19
N GLU A 174 1.62 -16.56 -6.04
CA GLU A 174 1.63 -18.03 -5.98
C GLU A 174 2.16 -18.55 -4.64
N ARG A 175 3.24 -17.92 -4.15
CA ARG A 175 3.96 -18.32 -2.94
C ARG A 175 4.58 -17.11 -2.24
N GLN A 176 5.13 -17.33 -1.06
CA GLN A 176 5.94 -16.35 -0.34
C GLN A 176 7.21 -16.02 -1.14
N LEU A 177 7.63 -14.75 -1.08
CA LEU A 177 8.91 -14.35 -1.62
C LEU A 177 10.02 -14.83 -0.68
N THR A 178 11.08 -15.38 -1.29
CA THR A 178 12.32 -15.74 -0.62
C THR A 178 13.48 -15.10 -1.39
N GLN A 179 14.62 -14.92 -0.78
CA GLN A 179 15.79 -14.29 -1.41
C GLN A 179 16.15 -14.92 -2.77
N ASN A 180 15.83 -16.20 -2.96
CA ASN A 180 16.20 -16.97 -4.15
C ASN A 180 15.11 -17.02 -5.22
N ASN A 181 13.87 -16.60 -4.94
CA ASN A 181 12.75 -16.75 -5.88
C ASN A 181 12.21 -15.44 -6.44
N ASN A 182 12.82 -14.31 -6.12
CA ASN A 182 12.43 -13.01 -6.67
C ASN A 182 13.63 -12.12 -6.99
N ILE A 183 13.43 -11.23 -7.96
CA ILE A 183 14.49 -10.34 -8.48
C ILE A 183 15.00 -9.33 -7.43
N TYR A 184 14.20 -9.01 -6.44
CA TYR A 184 14.56 -8.04 -5.39
C TYR A 184 15.23 -8.70 -4.19
N GLN A 185 15.40 -10.02 -4.18
CA GLN A 185 15.98 -10.80 -3.06
C GLN A 185 15.28 -10.50 -1.72
N THR A 186 13.99 -10.21 -1.79
CA THR A 186 13.16 -9.98 -0.61
C THR A 186 12.84 -11.29 0.09
N ASP A 187 12.82 -11.27 1.42
CA ASP A 187 12.48 -12.42 2.25
C ASP A 187 11.19 -12.15 3.03
N GLU A 188 10.16 -12.97 2.80
CA GLU A 188 8.89 -12.92 3.49
C GLU A 188 8.73 -14.00 4.56
N VAL A 189 9.71 -14.90 4.69
CA VAL A 189 9.66 -15.99 5.66
C VAL A 189 10.42 -15.67 6.95
N TYR A 190 11.15 -14.56 6.97
CA TYR A 190 11.92 -14.13 8.12
C TYR A 190 11.82 -12.61 8.32
N ILE A 191 10.69 -12.13 8.86
CA ILE A 191 10.47 -10.70 9.14
C ILE A 191 10.51 -10.49 10.65
N GLN A 192 11.37 -9.59 11.10
CA GLN A 192 11.52 -9.20 12.50
C GLN A 192 10.65 -7.97 12.82
N GLU A 193 10.30 -7.79 14.09
CA GLU A 193 9.47 -6.70 14.57
C GLU A 193 10.04 -5.31 14.22
N ASN A 194 11.36 -5.15 14.23
CA ASN A 194 12.05 -3.89 13.89
C ASN A 194 11.94 -3.49 12.42
N GLN A 195 11.50 -4.38 11.55
CA GLN A 195 11.21 -4.10 10.14
C GLN A 195 9.80 -3.54 9.93
N LEU A 196 8.92 -3.62 10.94
CA LEU A 196 7.54 -3.20 10.82
C LEU A 196 7.41 -1.69 10.78
N ILE A 197 6.71 -1.19 9.78
CA ILE A 197 6.34 0.22 9.63
C ILE A 197 4.94 0.46 10.20
N GLY A 198 4.02 -0.48 9.99
CA GLY A 198 2.67 -0.38 10.49
C GLY A 198 1.74 -1.44 9.89
N LYS A 199 0.49 -1.39 10.31
CA LYS A 199 -0.60 -2.25 9.89
C LYS A 199 -1.60 -1.48 9.04
N ALA A 200 -2.06 -2.08 7.96
CA ALA A 200 -3.15 -1.56 7.13
C ALA A 200 -4.48 -1.65 7.90
N ILE A 201 -5.18 -0.53 8.07
CA ILE A 201 -6.44 -0.50 8.80
C ILE A 201 -7.64 -0.13 7.92
N ILE A 202 -7.46 0.75 6.94
CA ILE A 202 -8.51 1.22 6.03
C ILE A 202 -7.95 1.33 4.62
N LYS A 203 -8.76 0.96 3.63
CA LYS A 203 -8.51 1.16 2.21
C LYS A 203 -9.37 2.29 1.68
N ILE A 204 -8.76 3.26 0.99
CA ILE A 204 -9.45 4.32 0.25
C ILE A 204 -9.25 4.03 -1.24
N PRO A 205 -10.31 3.60 -1.94
CA PRO A 205 -10.20 3.24 -3.36
C PRO A 205 -9.84 4.44 -4.23
N PHE A 206 -9.06 4.21 -5.27
CA PHE A 206 -8.76 5.14 -6.36
C PHE A 206 -7.98 6.42 -6.01
N LEU A 207 -7.73 6.72 -4.75
CA LEU A 207 -7.08 7.96 -4.32
C LEU A 207 -5.60 8.06 -4.77
N GLY A 208 -4.96 6.94 -5.07
CA GLY A 208 -3.56 6.89 -5.53
C GLY A 208 -3.37 7.12 -7.04
N TYR A 209 -4.43 7.07 -7.85
CA TYR A 209 -4.32 7.21 -9.31
C TYR A 209 -3.70 8.51 -9.80
N PRO A 210 -3.98 9.69 -9.21
CA PRO A 210 -3.34 10.93 -9.65
C PRO A 210 -1.81 10.87 -9.63
N LYS A 211 -1.22 10.22 -8.59
CA LYS A 211 0.23 10.02 -8.52
C LYS A 211 0.71 9.08 -9.62
N ILE A 212 0.01 7.97 -9.86
CA ILE A 212 0.36 6.99 -10.89
C ILE A 212 0.36 7.65 -12.27
N TRP A 213 -0.70 8.37 -12.63
CA TRP A 213 -0.81 9.08 -13.91
C TRP A 213 0.30 10.11 -14.11
N LEU A 214 0.65 10.87 -13.07
CA LEU A 214 1.76 11.83 -13.14
C LEU A 214 3.11 11.11 -13.35
N THR A 215 3.32 9.99 -12.69
CA THR A 215 4.54 9.18 -12.85
C THR A 215 4.61 8.57 -14.26
N ASP A 216 3.51 8.02 -14.76
CA ASP A 216 3.43 7.42 -16.09
C ASP A 216 3.63 8.49 -17.19
N LEU A 217 3.04 9.67 -17.02
CA LEU A 217 3.26 10.81 -17.92
C LEU A 217 4.72 11.26 -17.92
N TRP A 218 5.33 11.38 -16.74
CA TRP A 218 6.74 11.73 -16.60
C TRP A 218 7.66 10.73 -17.29
N ASN A 219 7.42 9.43 -17.08
CA ASN A 219 8.19 8.36 -17.70
C ASN A 219 8.01 8.33 -19.24
N ALA A 220 6.81 8.68 -19.74
CA ALA A 220 6.54 8.78 -21.18
C ALA A 220 7.27 9.96 -21.84
N LEU A 221 7.47 11.06 -21.11
CA LEU A 221 8.20 12.25 -21.59
C LEU A 221 9.72 12.07 -21.60
N GLN A 222 10.25 11.05 -20.90
CA GLN A 222 11.68 10.74 -20.84
C GLN A 222 12.12 9.66 -21.83
N ARG A 223 11.20 9.06 -22.57
CA ARG A 223 11.44 8.08 -23.65
C ARG A 223 11.47 8.76 -25.00
#